data_c1bd34c7607e5c85006c8c92ecde8168
#
_entry.id   c1bd34c7607e5c85006c8c92ecde8168
#
_cell.length_a   1.000
_cell.length_b   1.000
_cell.length_c   1.000
_cell.angle_alpha   90.00
_cell.angle_beta   90.00
_cell.angle_gamma   90.00
#
_symmetry.space_group_name_H-M   'P 1'
#
loop_
_entity.id
_entity.type
_entity.pdbx_description
1 polymer ?
#
loop_
_entity_poly.entity_id
_entity_poly.type
_entity_poly.pdbx_seq_one_letter_code
_entity_poly.pdbx_strand_id
1 'polypeptide(L)'
;LSIRRQRQMCIRDRISIMDQRGIIIAASDAACVGGFHEGAWMVLSQHLPELIVREDGRLDRVPPGLNCPIAAAGQVLGVLSVAGDYEKIADKARVIQRMAELVLSEAHRAYERLTGENVRNRYLDEWLNGDPKNIDAAFAERGRELNVDILIPRRVLACSAYHPQNAQDMAALRAIDCAEQMIERYIGCMDENNLFLRSASKLICMVTPQSDAELERIAAALQVRVEREYHLSLAIGIDDTPADYTEMHRNCVKAERALAACMRTHKWFIRKYGDLNMEVFADQVDAVTKQEYVRKIMRGFTDAEIAQQLTMLEIFYDHEGSITKTAERLFIHKNTLQYKLRRIAERTGYDPRSIRHSSLFYIAIYFYREIRDTMHN
;
A
#
# COMPACT_ATOMS: atom_id res chain seq x y z
N LEU A 1 28.91 46.61 -49.20
CA LEU A 1 29.33 45.19 -49.41
C LEU A 1 28.60 44.30 -48.41
N SER A 2 27.45 43.76 -48.86
CA SER A 2 26.59 42.89 -48.11
C SER A 2 27.15 41.46 -48.19
N ILE A 3 27.61 40.90 -47.09
CA ILE A 3 27.93 39.48 -46.99
C ILE A 3 26.62 38.72 -46.69
N ARG A 4 26.00 38.21 -47.75
CA ARG A 4 24.98 37.14 -47.63
C ARG A 4 25.67 35.91 -47.06
N ARG A 5 25.50 35.67 -45.77
CA ARG A 5 25.74 34.35 -45.20
C ARG A 5 24.75 33.38 -45.83
N GLN A 6 25.20 32.62 -46.79
CA GLN A 6 24.55 31.37 -47.18
C GLN A 6 24.54 30.46 -45.96
N ARG A 7 23.38 30.36 -45.33
CA ARG A 7 23.13 29.24 -44.43
C ARG A 7 23.04 27.99 -45.32
N GLN A 8 24.14 27.23 -45.35
CA GLN A 8 24.06 25.83 -45.78
C GLN A 8 23.05 25.15 -44.86
N MET A 9 21.86 24.94 -45.38
CA MET A 9 20.80 24.16 -44.76
C MET A 9 21.27 22.71 -44.79
N CYS A 10 21.87 22.21 -43.73
CA CYS A 10 22.00 20.78 -43.51
C CYS A 10 20.58 20.24 -43.41
N ILE A 11 20.16 19.49 -44.46
CA ILE A 11 18.91 18.75 -44.50
C ILE A 11 19.03 17.61 -43.47
N ARG A 12 18.86 17.92 -42.22
CA ARG A 12 18.43 16.94 -41.19
C ARG A 12 16.91 17.00 -41.21
N ASP A 13 16.28 15.85 -41.45
CA ASP A 13 14.84 15.68 -41.32
C ASP A 13 14.37 16.34 -40.04
N ARG A 14 13.68 17.49 -40.12
CA ARG A 14 13.17 18.19 -38.95
C ARG A 14 11.84 17.57 -38.59
N ILE A 15 11.74 17.00 -37.42
CA ILE A 15 10.53 16.40 -36.89
C ILE A 15 9.94 17.34 -35.86
N SER A 16 8.64 17.60 -35.93
CA SER A 16 7.92 18.37 -34.92
C SER A 16 6.60 17.68 -34.59
N ILE A 17 6.18 17.76 -33.33
CA ILE A 17 4.90 17.25 -32.85
C ILE A 17 4.11 18.44 -32.30
N MET A 18 2.86 18.56 -32.70
CA MET A 18 1.95 19.64 -32.32
C MET A 18 0.74 19.10 -31.56
N ASP A 19 0.22 19.89 -30.63
CA ASP A 19 -1.02 19.62 -29.92
C ASP A 19 -2.26 19.86 -30.82
N GLN A 20 -3.46 19.61 -30.25
CA GLN A 20 -4.74 19.81 -30.93
C GLN A 20 -5.03 21.29 -31.33
N ARG A 21 -4.23 22.25 -30.85
CA ARG A 21 -4.32 23.67 -31.21
C ARG A 21 -3.28 24.07 -32.28
N GLY A 22 -2.48 23.12 -32.73
CA GLY A 22 -1.40 23.36 -33.69
C GLY A 22 -0.15 24.00 -33.07
N ILE A 23 0.00 23.95 -31.75
CA ILE A 23 1.19 24.45 -31.06
C ILE A 23 2.25 23.37 -31.00
N ILE A 24 3.47 23.70 -31.36
CA ILE A 24 4.61 22.76 -31.33
C ILE A 24 4.96 22.46 -29.88
N ILE A 25 4.76 21.20 -29.46
CA ILE A 25 5.08 20.71 -28.10
C ILE A 25 6.43 19.99 -28.04
N ALA A 26 6.90 19.46 -29.16
CA ALA A 26 8.23 18.87 -29.29
C ALA A 26 8.77 19.06 -30.70
N ALA A 27 10.05 19.32 -30.85
CA ALA A 27 10.70 19.45 -32.15
C ALA A 27 12.17 19.06 -32.08
N SER A 28 12.74 18.60 -33.23
CA SER A 28 14.17 18.39 -33.38
C SER A 28 14.99 19.69 -33.20
N ASP A 29 14.37 20.84 -33.47
CA ASP A 29 14.89 22.18 -33.19
C ASP A 29 14.11 22.77 -32.02
N ALA A 30 14.73 22.80 -30.84
CA ALA A 30 14.13 23.29 -29.61
C ALA A 30 13.65 24.76 -29.70
N ALA A 31 14.24 25.56 -30.60
CA ALA A 31 13.83 26.95 -30.81
C ALA A 31 12.42 27.10 -31.42
N CYS A 32 11.87 26.03 -31.98
CA CYS A 32 10.51 26.03 -32.56
C CYS A 32 9.41 25.68 -31.54
N VAL A 33 9.77 25.14 -30.36
CA VAL A 33 8.79 24.73 -29.35
C VAL A 33 8.01 25.94 -28.84
N GLY A 34 6.71 25.79 -28.70
CA GLY A 34 5.76 26.87 -28.34
C GLY A 34 5.29 27.69 -29.54
N GLY A 35 5.87 27.51 -30.74
CA GLY A 35 5.45 28.17 -31.97
C GLY A 35 4.17 27.53 -32.56
N PHE A 36 3.42 28.31 -33.32
CA PHE A 36 2.25 27.82 -34.04
C PHE A 36 2.66 27.24 -35.42
N HIS A 37 2.10 26.07 -35.80
CA HIS A 37 2.40 25.38 -37.01
C HIS A 37 1.15 25.34 -37.94
N GLU A 38 1.15 26.17 -38.97
CA GLU A 38 0.00 26.35 -39.85
C GLU A 38 -0.43 25.06 -40.59
N GLY A 39 0.53 24.23 -41.04
CA GLY A 39 0.22 22.94 -41.68
C GLY A 39 -0.45 21.94 -40.74
N ALA A 40 -0.11 21.96 -39.44
CA ALA A 40 -0.77 21.13 -38.43
C ALA A 40 -2.21 21.60 -38.21
N TRP A 41 -2.40 22.93 -38.09
CA TRP A 41 -3.74 23.52 -37.98
C TRP A 41 -4.64 23.17 -39.15
N MET A 42 -4.12 23.17 -40.37
CA MET A 42 -4.88 22.76 -41.55
C MET A 42 -5.32 21.29 -41.49
N VAL A 43 -4.43 20.38 -41.05
CA VAL A 43 -4.76 18.96 -40.85
C VAL A 43 -5.90 18.81 -39.84
N LEU A 44 -5.82 19.52 -38.72
CA LEU A 44 -6.80 19.45 -37.62
C LEU A 44 -8.15 20.08 -38.02
N SER A 45 -8.13 21.31 -38.53
CA SER A 45 -9.34 22.07 -38.82
C SER A 45 -10.14 21.52 -40.00
N GLN A 46 -9.46 20.94 -40.98
CA GLN A 46 -10.07 20.35 -42.18
C GLN A 46 -10.21 18.83 -42.09
N HIS A 47 -9.82 18.22 -40.97
CA HIS A 47 -9.86 16.77 -40.79
C HIS A 47 -9.16 15.97 -41.88
N LEU A 48 -8.00 16.48 -42.34
CA LEU A 48 -7.27 15.84 -43.43
C LEU A 48 -6.58 14.56 -42.93
N PRO A 49 -6.57 13.48 -43.77
CA PRO A 49 -5.82 12.28 -43.44
C PRO A 49 -4.30 12.50 -43.47
N GLU A 50 -3.82 13.42 -44.30
CA GLU A 50 -2.45 13.91 -44.36
C GLU A 50 -2.42 15.23 -45.17
N LEU A 51 -1.39 16.04 -44.94
CA LEU A 51 -1.11 17.24 -45.71
C LEU A 51 0.32 17.18 -46.24
N ILE A 52 0.44 17.08 -47.56
CA ILE A 52 1.73 17.09 -48.29
C ILE A 52 2.00 18.49 -48.80
N VAL A 53 3.11 19.08 -48.34
CA VAL A 53 3.60 20.38 -48.81
C VAL A 53 4.84 20.15 -49.69
N ARG A 54 4.74 20.50 -50.97
CA ARG A 54 5.86 20.38 -51.96
C ARG A 54 6.62 21.71 -52.07
N GLU A 55 7.86 21.67 -52.55
CA GLU A 55 8.74 22.86 -52.67
C GLU A 55 8.13 23.96 -53.55
N ASP A 56 7.27 23.63 -54.51
CA ASP A 56 6.56 24.53 -55.38
C ASP A 56 5.18 24.97 -54.84
N GLY A 57 4.83 24.52 -53.61
CA GLY A 57 3.55 24.80 -52.97
C GLY A 57 3.47 26.20 -52.36
N ARG A 58 2.34 26.89 -52.61
CA ARG A 58 2.06 28.30 -52.22
C ARG A 58 1.70 28.52 -50.74
N LEU A 59 2.21 27.71 -49.83
CA LEU A 59 2.03 27.93 -48.39
C LEU A 59 3.24 28.65 -47.83
N ASP A 60 3.17 29.98 -47.74
CA ASP A 60 4.30 30.89 -47.44
C ASP A 60 4.98 30.66 -46.10
N ARG A 61 4.39 29.85 -45.21
CA ARG A 61 4.90 29.63 -43.83
C ARG A 61 5.06 28.17 -43.42
N VAL A 62 4.70 27.23 -44.27
CA VAL A 62 4.82 25.79 -43.98
C VAL A 62 5.99 25.22 -44.80
N PRO A 63 7.00 24.66 -44.13
CA PRO A 63 8.12 24.06 -44.87
C PRO A 63 7.66 22.84 -45.66
N PRO A 64 8.29 22.55 -46.82
CA PRO A 64 8.04 21.34 -47.57
C PRO A 64 8.18 20.11 -46.67
N GLY A 65 7.21 19.18 -46.78
CA GLY A 65 7.17 18.01 -45.91
C GLY A 65 5.81 17.35 -45.86
N LEU A 66 5.67 16.45 -44.89
CA LEU A 66 4.47 15.70 -44.62
C LEU A 66 3.94 15.98 -43.23
N ASN A 67 2.66 16.33 -43.11
CA ASN A 67 1.98 16.53 -41.85
C ASN A 67 0.90 15.45 -41.71
N CYS A 68 1.02 14.60 -40.70
CA CYS A 68 0.11 13.48 -40.46
C CYS A 68 -0.57 13.63 -39.09
N PRO A 69 -1.89 13.41 -38.98
CA PRO A 69 -2.54 13.35 -37.66
C PRO A 69 -2.01 12.17 -36.86
N ILE A 70 -1.85 12.35 -35.54
CA ILE A 70 -1.55 11.28 -34.59
C ILE A 70 -2.84 10.97 -33.84
N ALA A 71 -3.33 9.74 -33.95
CA ALA A 71 -4.57 9.32 -33.31
C ALA A 71 -4.32 8.21 -32.27
N ALA A 72 -5.06 8.27 -31.17
CA ALA A 72 -5.17 7.16 -30.21
C ALA A 72 -6.61 7.04 -29.73
N ALA A 73 -7.07 5.81 -29.51
CA ALA A 73 -8.45 5.51 -29.10
C ALA A 73 -9.55 6.16 -29.98
N GLY A 74 -9.29 6.30 -31.27
CA GLY A 74 -10.24 6.91 -32.21
C GLY A 74 -10.30 8.45 -32.22
N GLN A 75 -9.47 9.12 -31.43
CA GLN A 75 -9.38 10.58 -31.38
C GLN A 75 -8.02 11.07 -31.89
N VAL A 76 -8.04 12.16 -32.65
CA VAL A 76 -6.81 12.85 -33.05
C VAL A 76 -6.28 13.67 -31.90
N LEU A 77 -5.08 13.30 -31.39
CA LEU A 77 -4.43 13.92 -30.25
C LEU A 77 -3.46 15.03 -30.64
N GLY A 78 -3.03 15.05 -31.90
CA GLY A 78 -2.09 16.03 -32.39
C GLY A 78 -1.67 15.76 -33.82
N VAL A 79 -0.59 16.41 -34.29
CA VAL A 79 -0.05 16.25 -35.63
C VAL A 79 1.45 16.05 -35.59
N LEU A 80 1.97 15.10 -36.35
CA LEU A 80 3.39 14.92 -36.67
C LEU A 80 3.70 15.68 -37.94
N SER A 81 4.70 16.53 -37.93
CA SER A 81 5.27 17.15 -39.11
C SER A 81 6.70 16.65 -39.34
N VAL A 82 6.98 16.21 -40.55
CA VAL A 82 8.34 15.82 -40.98
C VAL A 82 8.68 16.69 -42.20
N ALA A 83 9.62 17.59 -42.01
CA ALA A 83 10.07 18.49 -43.05
C ALA A 83 11.12 17.80 -43.94
N GLY A 84 10.98 17.94 -45.26
CA GLY A 84 11.88 17.38 -46.26
C GLY A 84 11.19 17.09 -47.57
N ASP A 85 11.95 16.58 -48.55
CA ASP A 85 11.40 16.14 -49.85
C ASP A 85 10.49 14.90 -49.63
N TYR A 86 9.23 15.01 -50.04
CA TYR A 86 8.21 14.00 -49.78
C TYR A 86 8.66 12.59 -50.19
N GLU A 87 9.23 12.45 -51.39
CA GLU A 87 9.66 11.14 -51.92
C GLU A 87 10.70 10.44 -51.04
N LYS A 88 11.48 11.21 -50.24
CA LYS A 88 12.53 10.70 -49.34
C LYS A 88 12.05 10.48 -47.92
N ILE A 89 11.01 11.20 -47.49
CA ILE A 89 10.57 11.19 -46.09
C ILE A 89 9.27 10.41 -45.84
N ALA A 90 8.45 10.16 -46.86
CA ALA A 90 7.12 9.59 -46.69
C ALA A 90 7.10 8.29 -45.90
N ASP A 91 7.95 7.33 -46.22
CA ASP A 91 8.01 6.04 -45.53
C ASP A 91 8.50 6.20 -44.07
N LYS A 92 9.51 7.05 -43.87
CA LYS A 92 10.02 7.35 -42.51
C LYS A 92 8.96 8.05 -41.68
N ALA A 93 8.24 9.02 -42.22
CA ALA A 93 7.19 9.75 -41.53
C ALA A 93 6.06 8.82 -41.09
N ARG A 94 5.62 7.89 -41.95
CA ARG A 94 4.61 6.89 -41.63
C ARG A 94 5.05 5.93 -40.51
N VAL A 95 6.32 5.50 -40.51
CA VAL A 95 6.89 4.69 -39.42
C VAL A 95 6.89 5.47 -38.11
N ILE A 96 7.33 6.74 -38.14
CA ILE A 96 7.36 7.59 -36.94
C ILE A 96 5.95 7.88 -36.43
N GLN A 97 4.99 8.15 -37.34
CA GLN A 97 3.58 8.31 -36.97
C GLN A 97 3.05 7.08 -36.24
N ARG A 98 3.29 5.88 -36.82
CA ARG A 98 2.83 4.63 -36.23
C ARG A 98 3.46 4.34 -34.88
N MET A 99 4.74 4.64 -34.72
CA MET A 99 5.43 4.53 -33.41
C MET A 99 4.85 5.51 -32.39
N ALA A 100 4.57 6.75 -32.79
CA ALA A 100 3.94 7.75 -31.92
C ALA A 100 2.54 7.31 -31.48
N GLU A 101 1.74 6.80 -32.39
CA GLU A 101 0.39 6.26 -32.12
C GLU A 101 0.44 5.08 -31.13
N LEU A 102 1.40 4.16 -31.28
CA LEU A 102 1.61 3.04 -30.36
C LEU A 102 1.95 3.52 -28.96
N VAL A 103 2.94 4.42 -28.83
CA VAL A 103 3.36 4.95 -27.53
C VAL A 103 2.21 5.70 -26.85
N LEU A 104 1.46 6.53 -27.59
CA LEU A 104 0.33 7.26 -27.04
C LEU A 104 -0.83 6.33 -26.67
N SER A 105 -1.09 5.28 -27.45
CA SER A 105 -2.11 4.28 -27.12
C SER A 105 -1.75 3.50 -25.85
N GLU A 106 -0.48 3.15 -25.66
CA GLU A 106 0.00 2.52 -24.44
C GLU A 106 -0.11 3.47 -23.22
N ALA A 107 0.33 4.71 -23.37
CA ALA A 107 0.22 5.72 -22.32
C ALA A 107 -1.24 6.00 -21.95
N HIS A 108 -2.15 6.06 -22.91
CA HIS A 108 -3.58 6.24 -22.67
C HIS A 108 -4.18 5.04 -21.93
N ARG A 109 -3.88 3.81 -22.35
CA ARG A 109 -4.32 2.60 -21.64
C ARG A 109 -3.76 2.53 -20.22
N ALA A 110 -2.50 2.92 -20.00
CA ALA A 110 -1.92 2.98 -18.67
C ALA A 110 -2.64 4.01 -17.79
N TYR A 111 -2.97 5.18 -18.34
CA TYR A 111 -3.74 6.22 -17.66
C TYR A 111 -5.15 5.76 -17.30
N GLU A 112 -5.86 5.12 -18.22
CA GLU A 112 -7.20 4.56 -17.98
C GLU A 112 -7.17 3.47 -16.89
N ARG A 113 -6.17 2.59 -16.92
CA ARG A 113 -5.97 1.57 -15.87
C ARG A 113 -5.75 2.22 -14.50
N LEU A 114 -4.82 3.17 -14.40
CA LEU A 114 -4.55 3.89 -13.16
C LEU A 114 -5.78 4.64 -12.62
N THR A 115 -6.57 5.25 -13.53
CA THR A 115 -7.80 5.95 -13.15
C THR A 115 -8.86 4.96 -12.66
N GLY A 116 -9.03 3.84 -13.37
CA GLY A 116 -9.95 2.77 -12.98
C GLY A 116 -9.56 2.12 -11.64
N GLU A 117 -8.27 1.84 -11.45
CA GLU A 117 -7.75 1.32 -10.18
C GLU A 117 -7.96 2.30 -9.03
N ASN A 118 -7.76 3.60 -9.25
CA ASN A 118 -8.01 4.63 -8.23
C ASN A 118 -9.48 4.70 -7.83
N VAL A 119 -10.42 4.63 -8.79
CA VAL A 119 -11.86 4.62 -8.50
C VAL A 119 -12.25 3.36 -7.75
N ARG A 120 -11.74 2.20 -8.15
CA ARG A 120 -11.97 0.92 -7.48
C ARG A 120 -11.40 0.92 -6.05
N ASN A 121 -10.18 1.39 -5.86
CA ASN A 121 -9.55 1.48 -4.54
C ASN A 121 -10.31 2.43 -3.61
N ARG A 122 -10.78 3.57 -4.12
CA ARG A 122 -11.64 4.48 -3.36
C ARG A 122 -12.97 3.85 -2.95
N TYR A 123 -13.58 3.06 -3.84
CA TYR A 123 -14.79 2.32 -3.53
C TYR A 123 -14.54 1.27 -2.42
N LEU A 124 -13.44 0.50 -2.51
CA LEU A 124 -13.06 -0.47 -1.49
C LEU A 124 -12.73 0.20 -0.15
N ASP A 125 -12.07 1.34 -0.17
CA ASP A 125 -11.78 2.13 1.03
C ASP A 125 -13.06 2.64 1.69
N GLU A 126 -14.02 3.15 0.90
CA GLU A 126 -15.35 3.54 1.38
C GLU A 126 -16.10 2.35 2.01
N TRP A 127 -15.99 1.16 1.42
CA TRP A 127 -16.59 -0.06 1.96
C TRP A 127 -15.96 -0.50 3.28
N LEU A 128 -14.63 -0.46 3.39
CA LEU A 128 -13.91 -0.94 4.57
C LEU A 128 -13.83 0.08 5.71
N ASN A 129 -13.75 1.37 5.40
CA ASN A 129 -13.47 2.44 6.38
C ASN A 129 -14.58 3.49 6.46
N GLY A 130 -15.60 3.43 5.59
CA GLY A 130 -16.73 4.35 5.58
C GLY A 130 -17.76 4.05 6.68
N ASP A 131 -18.83 4.87 6.72
CA ASP A 131 -19.95 4.63 7.62
C ASP A 131 -20.75 3.41 7.13
N PRO A 132 -20.89 2.33 7.93
CA PRO A 132 -21.66 1.13 7.56
C PRO A 132 -23.09 1.40 7.14
N LYS A 133 -23.69 2.52 7.56
CA LYS A 133 -25.06 2.92 7.18
C LYS A 133 -25.19 3.29 5.70
N ASN A 134 -24.09 3.62 5.06
CA ASN A 134 -24.06 3.98 3.64
C ASN A 134 -23.86 2.76 2.73
N ILE A 135 -23.65 1.58 3.31
CA ILE A 135 -23.42 0.34 2.57
C ILE A 135 -24.78 -0.33 2.32
N ASP A 136 -25.48 0.16 1.33
CA ASP A 136 -26.83 -0.28 0.92
C ASP A 136 -26.83 -0.97 -0.46
N ALA A 137 -28.02 -1.25 -0.98
CA ALA A 137 -28.19 -1.87 -2.30
C ALA A 137 -27.64 -0.98 -3.45
N ALA A 138 -27.73 0.34 -3.32
CA ALA A 138 -27.18 1.26 -4.31
C ALA A 138 -25.63 1.24 -4.29
N PHE A 139 -25.06 1.10 -3.11
CA PHE A 139 -23.61 0.90 -2.96
C PHE A 139 -23.18 -0.40 -3.64
N ALA A 140 -23.90 -1.51 -3.43
CA ALA A 140 -23.62 -2.78 -4.08
C ALA A 140 -23.68 -2.69 -5.61
N GLU A 141 -24.65 -1.95 -6.16
CA GLU A 141 -24.78 -1.76 -7.61
C GLU A 141 -23.60 -0.98 -8.20
N ARG A 142 -23.16 0.09 -7.54
CA ARG A 142 -21.91 0.81 -7.93
C ARG A 142 -20.69 -0.13 -7.94
N GLY A 143 -20.63 -1.08 -7.02
CA GLY A 143 -19.57 -2.08 -6.98
C GLY A 143 -19.53 -2.96 -8.22
N ARG A 144 -20.68 -3.40 -8.71
CA ARG A 144 -20.78 -4.23 -9.93
C ARG A 144 -20.25 -3.52 -11.17
N GLU A 145 -20.50 -2.21 -11.30
CA GLU A 145 -19.96 -1.39 -12.38
C GLU A 145 -18.41 -1.34 -12.35
N LEU A 146 -17.82 -1.52 -11.16
CA LEU A 146 -16.37 -1.57 -10.96
C LEU A 146 -15.81 -3.01 -10.95
N ASN A 147 -16.60 -4.00 -11.35
CA ASN A 147 -16.28 -5.43 -11.24
C ASN A 147 -15.93 -5.84 -9.79
N VAL A 148 -16.67 -5.30 -8.83
CA VAL A 148 -16.57 -5.63 -7.40
C VAL A 148 -17.94 -6.10 -6.91
N ASP A 149 -18.12 -7.41 -6.77
CA ASP A 149 -19.32 -7.96 -6.14
C ASP A 149 -19.12 -8.08 -4.64
N ILE A 150 -19.68 -7.12 -3.88
CA ILE A 150 -19.59 -7.11 -2.42
C ILE A 150 -20.53 -8.11 -1.74
N LEU A 151 -21.49 -8.69 -2.46
CA LEU A 151 -22.43 -9.66 -1.89
C LEU A 151 -21.78 -11.02 -1.63
N ILE A 152 -20.66 -11.31 -2.24
CA ILE A 152 -19.88 -12.52 -1.99
C ILE A 152 -19.26 -12.41 -0.59
N PRO A 153 -19.55 -13.33 0.33
CA PRO A 153 -18.94 -13.35 1.66
C PRO A 153 -17.42 -13.50 1.55
N ARG A 154 -16.68 -12.82 2.44
CA ARG A 154 -15.20 -12.86 2.42
C ARG A 154 -14.62 -12.92 3.82
N ARG A 155 -13.41 -13.44 3.89
CA ARG A 155 -12.48 -13.36 5.03
C ARG A 155 -11.46 -12.26 4.77
N VAL A 156 -10.90 -11.69 5.81
CA VAL A 156 -9.91 -10.61 5.71
C VAL A 156 -8.55 -11.03 6.27
N LEU A 157 -7.52 -10.85 5.46
CA LEU A 157 -6.12 -10.90 5.88
C LEU A 157 -5.54 -9.49 5.76
N ALA A 158 -5.01 -8.97 6.86
CA ALA A 158 -4.23 -7.74 6.88
C ALA A 158 -2.73 -8.11 6.88
N CYS A 159 -2.01 -7.69 5.85
CA CYS A 159 -0.62 -8.02 5.62
C CYS A 159 0.26 -6.77 5.73
N SER A 160 1.44 -6.89 6.35
CA SER A 160 2.46 -5.84 6.36
C SER A 160 3.83 -6.46 6.14
N ALA A 161 4.45 -6.10 5.02
CA ALA A 161 5.83 -6.46 4.73
C ALA A 161 6.78 -5.35 5.24
N TYR A 162 7.88 -5.74 5.86
CA TYR A 162 8.84 -4.79 6.41
C TYR A 162 10.26 -5.35 6.39
N HIS A 163 11.24 -4.44 6.36
CA HIS A 163 12.65 -4.84 6.42
C HIS A 163 13.04 -5.15 7.88
N PRO A 164 13.67 -6.31 8.17
CA PRO A 164 14.02 -6.73 9.55
C PRO A 164 14.89 -5.73 10.31
N GLN A 165 15.67 -4.92 9.59
CA GLN A 165 16.55 -3.89 10.14
C GLN A 165 15.95 -2.47 10.04
N ASN A 166 14.64 -2.34 9.82
CA ASN A 166 13.94 -1.06 9.65
C ASN A 166 14.55 -0.13 8.58
N ALA A 167 15.18 -0.69 7.54
CA ALA A 167 15.69 0.09 6.43
C ALA A 167 14.51 0.76 5.69
N GLN A 168 14.60 2.08 5.52
CA GLN A 168 13.58 2.91 4.83
C GLN A 168 14.14 3.57 3.57
N ASP A 169 15.16 2.98 2.98
CA ASP A 169 15.70 3.47 1.72
C ASP A 169 14.78 3.11 0.54
N MET A 170 15.07 3.71 -0.62
CA MET A 170 14.28 3.48 -1.83
C MET A 170 14.34 2.02 -2.32
N ALA A 171 15.36 1.27 -1.97
CA ALA A 171 15.48 -0.14 -2.35
C ALA A 171 14.54 -0.99 -1.49
N ALA A 172 14.50 -0.75 -0.18
CA ALA A 172 13.57 -1.41 0.75
C ALA A 172 12.11 -1.12 0.38
N LEU A 173 11.77 0.14 0.06
CA LEU A 173 10.41 0.52 -0.35
C LEU A 173 9.98 -0.21 -1.64
N ARG A 174 10.88 -0.31 -2.63
CA ARG A 174 10.61 -1.07 -3.86
C ARG A 174 10.44 -2.57 -3.59
N ALA A 175 11.25 -3.14 -2.70
CA ALA A 175 11.13 -4.53 -2.32
C ALA A 175 9.77 -4.82 -1.65
N ILE A 176 9.30 -3.92 -0.78
CA ILE A 176 7.97 -4.01 -0.16
C ILE A 176 6.86 -3.98 -1.22
N ASP A 177 6.92 -3.02 -2.16
CA ASP A 177 5.93 -2.94 -3.24
C ASP A 177 5.92 -4.21 -4.11
N CYS A 178 7.10 -4.74 -4.47
CA CYS A 178 7.20 -6.00 -5.20
C CYS A 178 6.64 -7.20 -4.42
N ALA A 179 6.87 -7.24 -3.11
CA ALA A 179 6.34 -8.28 -2.25
C ALA A 179 4.81 -8.21 -2.15
N GLU A 180 4.23 -7.03 -2.01
CA GLU A 180 2.78 -6.83 -2.02
C GLU A 180 2.16 -7.23 -3.36
N GLN A 181 2.78 -6.88 -4.49
CA GLN A 181 2.34 -7.32 -5.81
C GLN A 181 2.41 -8.85 -5.97
N MET A 182 3.40 -9.48 -5.38
CA MET A 182 3.50 -10.95 -5.38
C MET A 182 2.37 -11.56 -4.55
N ILE A 183 2.06 -11.00 -3.37
CA ILE A 183 0.96 -11.45 -2.51
C ILE A 183 -0.38 -11.35 -3.26
N GLU A 184 -0.67 -10.20 -3.88
CA GLU A 184 -1.89 -10.00 -4.68
C GLU A 184 -2.00 -11.03 -5.81
N ARG A 185 -0.92 -11.27 -6.55
CA ARG A 185 -0.93 -12.27 -7.61
C ARG A 185 -1.14 -13.69 -7.08
N TYR A 186 -0.47 -14.04 -6.00
CA TYR A 186 -0.59 -15.38 -5.40
C TYR A 186 -2.02 -15.66 -4.94
N ILE A 187 -2.63 -14.75 -4.19
CA ILE A 187 -4.01 -14.88 -3.70
C ILE A 187 -5.03 -14.70 -4.85
N GLY A 188 -4.79 -13.78 -5.78
CA GLY A 188 -5.66 -13.53 -6.92
C GLY A 188 -5.76 -14.70 -7.89
N CYS A 189 -4.71 -15.52 -8.00
CA CYS A 189 -4.76 -16.76 -8.80
C CYS A 189 -5.62 -17.88 -8.15
N MET A 190 -5.97 -17.77 -6.88
CA MET A 190 -6.80 -18.77 -6.19
C MET A 190 -8.28 -18.61 -6.51
N ASP A 191 -8.75 -17.35 -6.57
CA ASP A 191 -10.14 -17.03 -6.89
C ASP A 191 -10.20 -15.60 -7.46
N GLU A 192 -10.87 -15.42 -8.58
CA GLU A 192 -11.07 -14.12 -9.24
C GLU A 192 -11.90 -13.13 -8.44
N ASN A 193 -12.68 -13.63 -7.47
CA ASN A 193 -13.49 -12.80 -6.57
C ASN A 193 -12.69 -12.23 -5.40
N ASN A 194 -11.42 -12.59 -5.25
CA ASN A 194 -10.56 -12.01 -4.23
C ASN A 194 -10.27 -10.55 -4.55
N LEU A 195 -10.33 -9.72 -3.52
CA LEU A 195 -10.17 -8.26 -3.62
C LEU A 195 -8.99 -7.80 -2.77
N PHE A 196 -8.38 -6.71 -3.20
CA PHE A 196 -7.19 -6.17 -2.55
C PHE A 196 -7.32 -4.67 -2.39
N LEU A 197 -6.90 -4.15 -1.23
CA LEU A 197 -6.77 -2.72 -0.98
C LEU A 197 -5.40 -2.43 -0.37
N ARG A 198 -4.61 -1.61 -1.05
CA ARG A 198 -3.34 -1.12 -0.53
C ARG A 198 -3.53 0.17 0.25
N SER A 199 -2.95 0.22 1.41
CA SER A 199 -2.80 1.42 2.21
C SER A 199 -1.31 1.68 2.43
N ALA A 200 -0.93 2.86 2.94
CA ALA A 200 0.47 3.29 3.06
C ALA A 200 1.40 2.30 3.80
N SER A 201 0.85 1.46 4.69
CA SER A 201 1.65 0.55 5.53
C SER A 201 1.15 -0.90 5.54
N LYS A 202 0.11 -1.21 4.78
CA LYS A 202 -0.53 -2.54 4.80
C LYS A 202 -1.27 -2.85 3.51
N LEU A 203 -1.34 -4.14 3.20
CA LEU A 203 -2.17 -4.71 2.15
C LEU A 203 -3.34 -5.47 2.81
N ILE A 204 -4.55 -5.08 2.52
CA ILE A 204 -5.78 -5.78 2.92
C ILE A 204 -6.19 -6.72 1.80
N CYS A 205 -6.23 -8.02 2.10
CA CYS A 205 -6.70 -9.06 1.20
C CYS A 205 -8.07 -9.53 1.68
N MET A 206 -9.09 -9.37 0.86
CA MET A 206 -10.44 -9.88 1.09
C MET A 206 -10.60 -11.13 0.24
N VAL A 207 -10.60 -12.30 0.88
CA VAL A 207 -10.58 -13.59 0.21
C VAL A 207 -11.93 -14.30 0.36
N THR A 208 -12.35 -15.05 -0.66
CA THR A 208 -13.50 -15.93 -0.56
C THR A 208 -13.38 -16.89 0.61
N PRO A 209 -14.47 -17.31 1.26
CA PRO A 209 -14.40 -18.03 2.53
C PRO A 209 -13.53 -19.28 2.47
N GLN A 210 -12.59 -19.33 3.38
CA GLN A 210 -11.70 -20.47 3.60
C GLN A 210 -11.75 -20.87 5.09
N SER A 211 -11.39 -22.10 5.39
CA SER A 211 -11.21 -22.51 6.79
C SER A 211 -9.99 -21.82 7.41
N ASP A 212 -9.98 -21.66 8.73
CA ASP A 212 -8.83 -21.08 9.45
C ASP A 212 -7.52 -21.80 9.12
N ALA A 213 -7.55 -23.14 9.06
CA ALA A 213 -6.37 -23.94 8.71
C ALA A 213 -5.86 -23.66 7.28
N GLU A 214 -6.76 -23.35 6.34
CA GLU A 214 -6.40 -22.97 4.98
C GLU A 214 -5.76 -21.59 4.95
N LEU A 215 -6.35 -20.62 5.64
CA LEU A 215 -5.82 -19.25 5.73
C LEU A 215 -4.43 -19.24 6.42
N GLU A 216 -4.24 -20.04 7.46
CA GLU A 216 -2.94 -20.18 8.11
C GLU A 216 -1.90 -20.81 7.16
N ARG A 217 -2.27 -21.81 6.35
CA ARG A 217 -1.38 -22.39 5.32
C ARG A 217 -1.00 -21.38 4.25
N ILE A 218 -1.98 -20.60 3.77
CA ILE A 218 -1.74 -19.51 2.81
C ILE A 218 -0.79 -18.47 3.41
N ALA A 219 -1.06 -18.04 4.63
CA ALA A 219 -0.24 -17.05 5.34
C ALA A 219 1.20 -17.56 5.55
N ALA A 220 1.39 -18.81 5.98
CA ALA A 220 2.71 -19.39 6.14
C ALA A 220 3.47 -19.53 4.81
N ALA A 221 2.78 -19.91 3.73
CA ALA A 221 3.38 -19.98 2.40
C ALA A 221 3.84 -18.59 1.90
N LEU A 222 3.04 -17.56 2.14
CA LEU A 222 3.38 -16.18 1.80
C LEU A 222 4.60 -15.68 2.57
N GLN A 223 4.70 -15.98 3.88
CA GLN A 223 5.87 -15.61 4.70
C GLN A 223 7.16 -16.18 4.15
N VAL A 224 7.19 -17.50 3.93
CA VAL A 224 8.37 -18.18 3.39
C VAL A 224 8.77 -17.60 2.04
N ARG A 225 7.80 -17.23 1.22
CA ARG A 225 8.05 -16.70 -0.11
C ARG A 225 8.58 -15.28 -0.07
N VAL A 226 7.99 -14.42 0.76
CA VAL A 226 8.45 -13.02 0.96
C VAL A 226 9.87 -12.99 1.53
N GLU A 227 10.16 -13.82 2.51
CA GLU A 227 11.51 -13.91 3.08
C GLU A 227 12.54 -14.39 2.05
N ARG A 228 12.21 -15.43 1.30
CA ARG A 228 13.13 -16.03 0.33
C ARG A 228 13.40 -15.13 -0.88
N GLU A 229 12.35 -14.48 -1.43
CA GLU A 229 12.44 -13.75 -2.69
C GLU A 229 12.83 -12.27 -2.50
N TYR A 230 12.45 -11.68 -1.37
CA TYR A 230 12.61 -10.24 -1.11
C TYR A 230 13.45 -9.92 0.14
N HIS A 231 13.82 -10.92 0.95
CA HIS A 231 14.53 -10.74 2.22
C HIS A 231 13.80 -9.81 3.21
N LEU A 232 12.47 -9.84 3.17
CA LEU A 232 11.58 -9.09 4.03
C LEU A 232 10.90 -10.01 5.04
N SER A 233 10.49 -9.45 6.17
CA SER A 233 9.57 -10.09 7.10
C SER A 233 8.13 -9.74 6.72
N LEU A 234 7.21 -10.69 6.90
CA LEU A 234 5.78 -10.49 6.62
C LEU A 234 4.96 -10.82 7.87
N ALA A 235 4.26 -9.82 8.39
CA ALA A 235 3.27 -10.00 9.44
C ALA A 235 1.87 -10.10 8.82
N ILE A 236 1.05 -11.02 9.33
CA ILE A 236 -0.31 -11.27 8.82
C ILE A 236 -1.28 -11.39 10.00
N GLY A 237 -2.30 -10.55 10.00
CA GLY A 237 -3.46 -10.65 10.87
C GLY A 237 -4.65 -11.23 10.11
N ILE A 238 -5.36 -12.16 10.72
CA ILE A 238 -6.52 -12.84 10.14
C ILE A 238 -7.74 -12.53 11.00
N ASP A 239 -8.88 -12.24 10.38
CA ASP A 239 -10.16 -12.11 11.08
C ASP A 239 -10.61 -13.44 11.74
N ASP A 240 -11.81 -13.51 12.28
CA ASP A 240 -12.32 -14.71 12.98
C ASP A 240 -13.43 -15.45 12.23
N THR A 241 -14.20 -14.74 11.39
CA THR A 241 -15.39 -15.30 10.73
C THR A 241 -15.57 -14.73 9.33
N PRO A 242 -16.18 -15.49 8.39
CA PRO A 242 -16.63 -14.90 7.14
C PRO A 242 -17.66 -13.80 7.41
N ALA A 243 -17.55 -12.68 6.69
CA ALA A 243 -18.48 -11.57 6.81
C ALA A 243 -19.31 -11.42 5.53
N ASP A 244 -20.56 -11.03 5.70
CA ASP A 244 -21.31 -10.43 4.62
C ASP A 244 -20.84 -8.98 4.36
N TYR A 245 -21.39 -8.36 3.33
CA TYR A 245 -20.96 -7.04 2.91
C TYR A 245 -21.19 -5.92 3.94
N THR A 246 -22.15 -6.10 4.87
CA THR A 246 -22.48 -5.11 5.90
C THR A 246 -21.52 -5.16 7.09
N GLU A 247 -20.86 -6.30 7.32
CA GLU A 247 -19.94 -6.52 8.43
C GLU A 247 -18.46 -6.49 8.03
N MET A 248 -18.15 -6.30 6.76
CA MET A 248 -16.78 -6.32 6.23
C MET A 248 -15.87 -5.31 6.94
N HIS A 249 -16.38 -4.11 7.26
CA HIS A 249 -15.65 -3.13 8.07
C HIS A 249 -15.18 -3.72 9.41
N ARG A 250 -16.05 -4.46 10.12
CA ARG A 250 -15.69 -5.10 11.40
C ARG A 250 -14.60 -6.15 11.23
N ASN A 251 -14.70 -6.95 10.18
CA ASN A 251 -13.68 -7.97 9.90
C ASN A 251 -12.34 -7.36 9.51
N CYS A 252 -12.35 -6.26 8.78
CA CYS A 252 -11.14 -5.49 8.50
C CYS A 252 -10.48 -5.01 9.81
N VAL A 253 -11.24 -4.40 10.71
CA VAL A 253 -10.75 -3.97 12.03
C VAL A 253 -10.20 -5.15 12.85
N LYS A 254 -10.85 -6.32 12.82
CA LYS A 254 -10.35 -7.52 13.51
C LYS A 254 -9.02 -8.01 12.95
N ALA A 255 -8.90 -8.13 11.63
CA ALA A 255 -7.66 -8.51 10.97
C ALA A 255 -6.53 -7.52 11.26
N GLU A 256 -6.82 -6.21 11.26
CA GLU A 256 -5.86 -5.17 11.57
C GLU A 256 -5.36 -5.22 13.04
N ARG A 257 -6.26 -5.52 13.99
CA ARG A 257 -5.86 -5.73 15.39
C ARG A 257 -4.97 -6.95 15.55
N ALA A 258 -5.27 -8.03 14.82
CA ALA A 258 -4.41 -9.21 14.81
C ALA A 258 -3.04 -8.89 14.20
N LEU A 259 -2.98 -8.11 13.11
CA LEU A 259 -1.74 -7.62 12.53
C LEU A 259 -0.94 -6.74 13.50
N ALA A 260 -1.61 -5.79 14.17
CA ALA A 260 -0.96 -4.93 15.17
C ALA A 260 -0.35 -5.75 16.31
N ALA A 261 -1.02 -6.82 16.76
CA ALA A 261 -0.48 -7.73 17.76
C ALA A 261 0.78 -8.48 17.26
N CYS A 262 0.85 -8.85 15.96
CA CYS A 262 2.07 -9.40 15.35
C CYS A 262 3.23 -8.40 15.39
N MET A 263 2.96 -7.17 14.95
CA MET A 263 3.99 -6.13 14.80
C MET A 263 4.61 -5.74 16.16
N ARG A 264 3.84 -5.76 17.24
CA ARG A 264 4.33 -5.43 18.60
C ARG A 264 5.23 -6.50 19.20
N THR A 265 4.91 -7.75 19.02
CA THR A 265 5.61 -8.82 19.74
C THR A 265 6.87 -9.30 19.05
N HIS A 266 7.05 -9.05 17.76
CA HIS A 266 8.12 -9.58 16.89
C HIS A 266 8.36 -11.12 17.02
N LYS A 267 7.52 -11.81 17.80
CA LYS A 267 7.58 -13.26 18.03
C LYS A 267 6.64 -14.04 17.14
N TRP A 268 5.54 -13.40 16.75
CA TRP A 268 4.48 -14.02 16.00
C TRP A 268 4.26 -13.24 14.71
N PHE A 269 4.41 -13.90 13.62
CA PHE A 269 4.23 -13.28 12.30
C PHE A 269 2.83 -13.53 11.73
N ILE A 270 2.06 -14.47 12.29
CA ILE A 270 0.68 -14.77 11.93
C ILE A 270 -0.16 -14.84 13.20
N ARG A 271 -1.24 -14.10 13.27
CA ARG A 271 -2.21 -14.14 14.37
C ARG A 271 -3.63 -14.09 13.83
N LYS A 272 -4.51 -14.87 14.44
CA LYS A 272 -5.96 -14.76 14.24
C LYS A 272 -6.55 -13.85 15.31
N TYR A 273 -7.60 -13.13 14.96
CA TYR A 273 -8.31 -12.29 15.92
C TYR A 273 -8.86 -13.11 17.09
N GLY A 274 -9.37 -14.33 16.82
CA GLY A 274 -9.88 -15.24 17.83
C GLY A 274 -8.86 -15.68 18.90
N ASP A 275 -7.56 -15.57 18.60
CA ASP A 275 -6.47 -15.90 19.53
C ASP A 275 -6.03 -14.70 20.40
N LEU A 276 -6.59 -13.52 20.14
CA LEU A 276 -6.29 -12.30 20.88
C LEU A 276 -7.09 -12.26 22.19
N ASN A 277 -6.44 -11.84 23.27
CA ASN A 277 -7.07 -11.64 24.57
C ASN A 277 -7.05 -10.16 24.94
N MET A 278 -6.03 -9.74 25.69
CA MET A 278 -5.86 -8.36 26.12
C MET A 278 -5.61 -7.40 24.95
N GLU A 279 -5.01 -7.89 23.90
CA GLU A 279 -4.68 -7.14 22.69
C GLU A 279 -5.91 -6.50 22.04
N VAL A 280 -7.09 -7.11 22.19
CA VAL A 280 -8.34 -6.63 21.59
C VAL A 280 -8.67 -5.18 21.99
N PHE A 281 -8.39 -4.79 23.23
CA PHE A 281 -8.70 -3.47 23.77
C PHE A 281 -7.48 -2.65 24.21
N ALA A 282 -6.34 -3.28 24.38
CA ALA A 282 -5.14 -2.59 24.82
C ALA A 282 -4.69 -1.48 23.86
N ASP A 283 -4.95 -1.64 22.55
CA ASP A 283 -4.66 -0.63 21.53
C ASP A 283 -5.51 0.64 21.64
N GLN A 284 -6.66 0.54 22.29
CA GLN A 284 -7.55 1.69 22.50
C GLN A 284 -7.13 2.55 23.69
N VAL A 285 -6.18 2.06 24.50
CA VAL A 285 -5.63 2.78 25.65
C VAL A 285 -4.33 3.47 25.24
N ASP A 286 -4.29 4.79 25.36
CA ASP A 286 -3.11 5.57 25.04
C ASP A 286 -1.94 5.31 26.01
N ALA A 287 -0.71 5.65 25.58
CA ALA A 287 0.50 5.38 26.34
C ALA A 287 0.53 6.06 27.72
N VAL A 288 -0.07 7.26 27.83
CA VAL A 288 -0.12 8.01 29.09
C VAL A 288 -1.02 7.28 30.08
N THR A 289 -2.22 6.90 29.65
CA THR A 289 -3.18 6.13 30.47
C THR A 289 -2.60 4.78 30.90
N LYS A 290 -1.88 4.08 30.00
CA LYS A 290 -1.16 2.84 30.36
C LYS A 290 -0.14 3.08 31.46
N GLN A 291 0.68 4.14 31.34
CA GLN A 291 1.70 4.48 32.32
C GLN A 291 1.09 4.88 33.67
N GLU A 292 0.01 5.67 33.65
CA GLU A 292 -0.73 6.04 34.86
C GLU A 292 -1.30 4.81 35.58
N TYR A 293 -1.87 3.87 34.81
CA TYR A 293 -2.38 2.62 35.36
C TYR A 293 -1.29 1.80 36.07
N VAL A 294 -0.15 1.61 35.39
CA VAL A 294 1.00 0.90 35.97
C VAL A 294 1.44 1.56 37.29
N ARG A 295 1.62 2.88 37.32
CA ARG A 295 2.00 3.63 38.51
C ARG A 295 0.96 3.54 39.63
N LYS A 296 -0.33 3.55 39.26
CA LYS A 296 -1.44 3.41 40.24
C LYS A 296 -1.43 2.04 40.90
N ILE A 297 -1.27 0.96 40.12
CA ILE A 297 -1.25 -0.41 40.68
C ILE A 297 0.04 -0.65 41.50
N MET A 298 1.17 -0.15 41.01
CA MET A 298 2.49 -0.30 41.65
C MET A 298 2.86 0.85 42.56
N ARG A 299 1.87 1.56 43.11
CA ARG A 299 2.10 2.67 44.05
C ARG A 299 3.05 2.27 45.19
N GLY A 300 3.92 3.18 45.60
CA GLY A 300 4.92 2.94 46.64
C GLY A 300 6.21 2.29 46.14
N PHE A 301 6.36 2.06 44.84
CA PHE A 301 7.59 1.61 44.18
C PHE A 301 8.14 2.68 43.25
N THR A 302 9.45 2.78 43.15
CA THR A 302 10.14 3.60 42.15
C THR A 302 10.07 2.93 40.77
N ASP A 303 10.28 3.68 39.68
CA ASP A 303 10.22 3.12 38.32
C ASP A 303 11.19 1.92 38.11
N ALA A 304 12.38 1.97 38.70
CA ALA A 304 13.34 0.84 38.69
C ALA A 304 12.83 -0.39 39.49
N GLU A 305 12.21 -0.16 40.64
CA GLU A 305 11.59 -1.25 41.43
C GLU A 305 10.37 -1.83 40.67
N ILE A 306 9.54 -1.00 40.03
CA ILE A 306 8.38 -1.43 39.24
C ILE A 306 8.80 -2.45 38.18
N ALA A 307 9.83 -2.14 37.39
CA ALA A 307 10.38 -3.05 36.40
C ALA A 307 10.70 -4.43 36.98
N GLN A 308 11.44 -4.43 38.09
CA GLN A 308 11.88 -5.67 38.75
C GLN A 308 10.70 -6.47 39.34
N GLN A 309 9.72 -5.77 39.94
CA GLN A 309 8.58 -6.46 40.55
C GLN A 309 7.63 -7.02 39.51
N LEU A 310 7.35 -6.28 38.44
CA LEU A 310 6.48 -6.74 37.35
C LEU A 310 7.09 -7.94 36.62
N THR A 311 8.40 -7.95 36.34
CA THR A 311 9.08 -9.12 35.76
C THR A 311 8.99 -10.35 36.67
N MET A 312 9.14 -10.16 38.00
CA MET A 312 8.95 -11.25 38.94
C MET A 312 7.52 -11.77 38.98
N LEU A 313 6.53 -10.86 38.98
CA LEU A 313 5.11 -11.23 38.97
C LEU A 313 4.70 -11.92 37.65
N GLU A 314 5.26 -11.52 36.53
CA GLU A 314 5.07 -12.20 35.27
C GLU A 314 5.47 -13.67 35.36
N ILE A 315 6.69 -13.95 35.83
CA ILE A 315 7.17 -15.33 36.03
C ILE A 315 6.28 -16.08 37.03
N PHE A 316 5.78 -15.38 38.06
CA PHE A 316 4.87 -15.97 39.04
C PHE A 316 3.54 -16.41 38.42
N TYR A 317 2.96 -15.59 37.55
CA TYR A 317 1.72 -15.93 36.87
C TYR A 317 1.91 -16.94 35.74
N ASP A 318 3.03 -16.92 35.02
CA ASP A 318 3.39 -17.93 34.04
C ASP A 318 3.51 -19.34 34.63
N HIS A 319 3.81 -19.42 35.95
CA HIS A 319 3.85 -20.65 36.70
C HIS A 319 2.58 -20.87 37.55
N GLU A 320 1.44 -20.28 37.13
CA GLU A 320 0.12 -20.45 37.76
C GLU A 320 0.12 -20.11 39.28
N GLY A 321 0.93 -19.16 39.70
CA GLY A 321 1.04 -18.76 41.13
C GLY A 321 1.82 -19.75 42.00
N SER A 322 2.53 -20.71 41.43
CA SER A 322 3.33 -21.70 42.17
C SER A 322 4.58 -21.08 42.75
N ILE A 323 4.62 -20.93 44.10
CA ILE A 323 5.77 -20.40 44.83
C ILE A 323 7.04 -21.22 44.53
N THR A 324 6.95 -22.53 44.51
CA THR A 324 8.11 -23.40 44.34
C THR A 324 8.68 -23.27 42.92
N LYS A 325 7.87 -23.44 41.89
CA LYS A 325 8.32 -23.34 40.50
C LYS A 325 8.87 -21.94 40.15
N THR A 326 8.22 -20.89 40.66
CA THR A 326 8.67 -19.50 40.47
C THR A 326 10.01 -19.24 41.18
N ALA A 327 10.17 -19.70 42.41
CA ALA A 327 11.41 -19.53 43.15
C ALA A 327 12.60 -20.25 42.48
N GLU A 328 12.38 -21.47 41.98
CA GLU A 328 13.35 -22.21 41.19
C GLU A 328 13.72 -21.45 39.89
N ARG A 329 12.75 -20.94 39.18
CA ARG A 329 12.97 -20.19 37.93
C ARG A 329 13.75 -18.90 38.17
N LEU A 330 13.52 -18.24 39.31
CA LEU A 330 14.21 -16.99 39.69
C LEU A 330 15.54 -17.24 40.42
N PHE A 331 15.91 -18.49 40.65
CA PHE A 331 17.11 -18.87 41.44
C PHE A 331 17.15 -18.22 42.84
N ILE A 332 15.99 -18.18 43.50
CA ILE A 332 15.85 -17.66 44.90
C ILE A 332 15.18 -18.70 45.80
N HIS A 333 15.37 -18.53 47.12
CA HIS A 333 14.65 -19.38 48.07
C HIS A 333 13.15 -19.03 48.12
N LYS A 334 12.29 -20.03 48.33
CA LYS A 334 10.82 -19.86 48.40
C LYS A 334 10.39 -18.80 49.43
N ASN A 335 11.06 -18.70 50.55
CA ASN A 335 10.76 -17.71 51.59
C ASN A 335 11.07 -16.28 51.11
N THR A 336 12.12 -16.10 50.32
CA THR A 336 12.45 -14.82 49.70
C THR A 336 11.35 -14.38 48.72
N LEU A 337 10.82 -15.30 47.91
CA LEU A 337 9.69 -15.00 47.01
C LEU A 337 8.44 -14.63 47.81
N GLN A 338 8.09 -15.41 48.86
CA GLN A 338 6.96 -15.10 49.72
C GLN A 338 7.08 -13.72 50.37
N TYR A 339 8.27 -13.38 50.84
CA TYR A 339 8.55 -12.04 51.39
C TYR A 339 8.34 -10.94 50.35
N LYS A 340 8.85 -11.13 49.13
CA LYS A 340 8.66 -10.16 48.04
C LYS A 340 7.18 -9.97 47.69
N LEU A 341 6.42 -11.05 47.59
CA LEU A 341 4.97 -10.98 47.30
C LEU A 341 4.20 -10.28 48.44
N ARG A 342 4.57 -10.55 49.72
CA ARG A 342 3.99 -9.86 50.88
C ARG A 342 4.32 -8.36 50.85
N ARG A 343 5.56 -7.99 50.56
CA ARG A 343 5.99 -6.59 50.43
C ARG A 343 5.21 -5.84 49.32
N ILE A 344 4.90 -6.51 48.22
CA ILE A 344 4.03 -5.91 47.19
C ILE A 344 2.63 -5.66 47.76
N ALA A 345 2.05 -6.64 48.45
CA ALA A 345 0.73 -6.49 49.06
C ALA A 345 0.66 -5.35 50.08
N GLU A 346 1.68 -5.23 50.93
CA GLU A 346 1.78 -4.17 51.96
C GLU A 346 1.92 -2.76 51.33
N ARG A 347 2.73 -2.62 50.30
CA ARG A 347 2.96 -1.32 49.68
C ARG A 347 1.81 -0.88 48.74
N THR A 348 1.27 -1.80 47.95
CA THR A 348 0.24 -1.48 46.98
C THR A 348 -1.18 -1.54 47.52
N GLY A 349 -1.40 -2.35 48.57
CA GLY A 349 -2.71 -2.71 49.08
C GLY A 349 -3.39 -3.84 48.27
N TYR A 350 -2.69 -4.43 47.31
CA TYR A 350 -3.18 -5.53 46.46
C TYR A 350 -2.30 -6.77 46.66
N ASP A 351 -2.88 -7.90 47.06
CA ASP A 351 -2.13 -9.16 47.20
C ASP A 351 -2.03 -9.89 45.87
N PRO A 352 -0.83 -10.07 45.27
CA PRO A 352 -0.65 -10.75 44.03
C PRO A 352 -1.14 -12.22 44.01
N ARG A 353 -1.26 -12.84 45.17
CA ARG A 353 -1.75 -14.23 45.31
C ARG A 353 -3.26 -14.33 45.29
N SER A 354 -3.95 -13.21 45.46
CA SER A 354 -5.42 -13.16 45.42
C SER A 354 -5.90 -13.14 43.96
N ILE A 355 -6.79 -14.06 43.61
CA ILE A 355 -7.43 -14.10 42.28
C ILE A 355 -8.07 -12.74 41.93
N ARG A 356 -8.67 -12.08 42.92
CA ARG A 356 -9.30 -10.77 42.73
C ARG A 356 -8.32 -9.68 42.34
N HIS A 357 -7.09 -9.74 42.81
CA HIS A 357 -6.07 -8.73 42.56
C HIS A 357 -5.10 -9.14 41.45
N SER A 358 -5.02 -10.43 41.10
CA SER A 358 -4.11 -10.91 40.06
C SER A 358 -4.41 -10.29 38.71
N SER A 359 -5.68 -10.04 38.38
CA SER A 359 -6.09 -9.38 37.15
C SER A 359 -5.52 -7.95 37.02
N LEU A 360 -5.45 -7.22 38.12
CA LEU A 360 -4.88 -5.86 38.11
C LEU A 360 -3.39 -5.88 37.78
N PHE A 361 -2.66 -6.81 38.36
CA PHE A 361 -1.24 -6.99 38.08
C PHE A 361 -1.00 -7.52 36.69
N TYR A 362 -1.86 -8.42 36.19
CA TYR A 362 -1.77 -8.95 34.83
C TYR A 362 -1.90 -7.83 33.77
N ILE A 363 -2.87 -6.93 33.95
CA ILE A 363 -3.03 -5.73 33.11
C ILE A 363 -1.82 -4.80 33.23
N ALA A 364 -1.32 -4.60 34.46
CA ALA A 364 -0.13 -3.75 34.69
C ALA A 364 1.13 -4.32 34.02
N ILE A 365 1.35 -5.64 34.08
CA ILE A 365 2.44 -6.32 33.38
C ILE A 365 2.32 -6.13 31.88
N TYR A 366 1.11 -6.34 31.34
CA TYR A 366 0.85 -6.20 29.91
C TYR A 366 1.16 -4.76 29.42
N PHE A 367 0.62 -3.75 30.09
CA PHE A 367 0.86 -2.34 29.74
C PHE A 367 2.33 -1.94 29.89
N TYR A 368 2.99 -2.43 30.94
CA TYR A 368 4.41 -2.15 31.14
C TYR A 368 5.28 -2.71 30.01
N ARG A 369 4.98 -3.92 29.53
CA ARG A 369 5.68 -4.51 28.38
C ARG A 369 5.51 -3.67 27.13
N GLU A 370 4.29 -3.25 26.81
CA GLU A 370 4.02 -2.41 25.64
C GLU A 370 4.76 -1.07 25.70
N ILE A 371 4.78 -0.41 26.87
CA ILE A 371 5.51 0.85 27.06
C ILE A 371 7.01 0.64 26.83
N ARG A 372 7.56 -0.42 27.41
CA ARG A 372 8.99 -0.73 27.29
C ARG A 372 9.39 -1.02 25.84
N ASP A 373 8.60 -1.81 25.14
CA ASP A 373 8.88 -2.21 23.76
C ASP A 373 8.78 -1.01 22.81
N THR A 374 7.91 -0.03 23.11
CA THR A 374 7.82 1.24 22.34
C THR A 374 9.02 2.18 22.60
N MET A 375 9.68 2.10 23.75
CA MET A 375 10.85 2.94 24.08
C MET A 375 12.17 2.40 23.50
N HIS A 376 12.20 1.17 23.01
CA HIS A 376 13.40 0.51 22.47
C HIS A 376 13.39 0.41 20.93
N ASN A 377 12.31 0.86 20.31
CA ASN A 377 12.17 1.06 18.85
C ASN A 377 12.27 2.55 18.51
#